data_d60c3d74ab08c9579e9c7366415d1fb9
#
_entry.id   d60c3d74ab08c9579e9c7366415d1fb9
#
_cell.length_a   1.000
_cell.length_b   1.000
_cell.length_c   1.000
_cell.angle_alpha   90.00
_cell.angle_beta   90.00
_cell.angle_gamma   90.00
#
_symmetry.space_group_name_H-M   'P 1'
#
loop_
_entity.id
_entity.type
_entity.pdbx_description
1 polymer ?
#
loop_
_entity_poly.entity_id
_entity_poly.type
_entity_poly.pdbx_seq_one_letter_code
_entity_poly.pdbx_strand_id
1 'polypeptide(L)'
;MNQTDLKHKLSAPFDFNEWKNILAQMFPKIDYLAKETSVDNNLVKNGGQIGVIHLNDGRSLGLFKFEVADNIHISRNRKGLREIAAKYVDQDIINGALVLYYSGIQTEYRLTFVSKQTVFDSEGNLSIKETAPKRYTFLLGESEPCTTAANRLIELINKNKRGSVYLDDVTEAFSVERLNKDFFNGYKTQYKRFVDTLTNTKQHRDYVKKLLGRLVFLQFLQKKGWMGVPASSTKWENGDKNYFAKLVEKYLDNNRLLSDVLEPLFFGVLNTKPEEREALFIKKGWNISLLTEFEGIPYLNGGLFEPDNIDNLTIDFPYSYFKELMDFFAIYNFTIDENDPEDSEVGIDPEMLGHIFENLLEDNKDKGAFYTPKEIVQYMCRQSVIQYLKTHEPSEQYAEAIEQLINDGIVNPILQNKNIAIRFTRLLKEVKVCDPAIGSGAFPMGILYVLYHAIHHLHSHAEPHGNFNSTQTKRDIIQNNIFGVDIEQGAVDIARLRFWLALVVDAEEPQPLPNLDYKITCGNSLLSRYPIDAPIENVFVEYNKGKKENEKMTLAKYKELVSAVSYTHLTLPTILRV
;
A
#
# COMPACT_ATOMS: atom_id res chain seq x y z
N MET A 1 -25.04 -23.49 -5.66
CA MET A 1 -23.62 -23.18 -5.94
C MET A 1 -22.79 -23.53 -4.71
N ASN A 2 -21.62 -24.13 -4.89
CA ASN A 2 -20.63 -24.33 -3.82
C ASN A 2 -19.50 -23.29 -3.98
N GLN A 3 -18.57 -23.26 -3.00
CA GLN A 3 -17.48 -22.27 -2.97
C GLN A 3 -16.52 -22.39 -4.16
N THR A 4 -16.14 -23.62 -4.56
CA THR A 4 -15.23 -23.87 -5.68
C THR A 4 -15.86 -23.46 -7.00
N ASP A 5 -17.13 -23.75 -7.20
CA ASP A 5 -17.91 -23.34 -8.38
C ASP A 5 -18.02 -21.82 -8.45
N LEU A 6 -18.33 -21.17 -7.32
CA LEU A 6 -18.38 -19.71 -7.27
C LEU A 6 -17.02 -19.09 -7.58
N LYS A 7 -15.93 -19.59 -6.97
CA LYS A 7 -14.56 -19.12 -7.27
C LYS A 7 -14.25 -19.21 -8.76
N HIS A 8 -14.54 -20.35 -9.39
CA HIS A 8 -14.31 -20.55 -10.82
C HIS A 8 -15.07 -19.52 -11.68
N LYS A 9 -16.35 -19.24 -11.33
CA LYS A 9 -17.15 -18.25 -12.05
C LYS A 9 -16.64 -16.82 -11.85
N LEU A 10 -16.18 -16.46 -10.64
CA LEU A 10 -15.61 -15.15 -10.36
C LEU A 10 -14.25 -14.93 -11.02
N SER A 11 -13.50 -16.00 -11.29
CA SER A 11 -12.21 -15.96 -12.00
C SER A 11 -12.37 -15.96 -13.54
N ALA A 12 -13.58 -16.17 -14.07
CA ALA A 12 -13.84 -16.08 -15.50
C ALA A 12 -13.97 -14.62 -15.96
N PRO A 13 -13.81 -14.30 -17.25
CA PRO A 13 -14.14 -13.01 -17.81
C PRO A 13 -15.58 -12.60 -17.48
N PHE A 14 -15.83 -11.30 -17.42
CA PHE A 14 -17.15 -10.79 -17.05
C PHE A 14 -18.25 -11.29 -18.00
N ASP A 15 -19.26 -11.99 -17.46
CA ASP A 15 -20.51 -12.35 -18.13
C ASP A 15 -21.70 -11.93 -17.27
N PHE A 16 -22.51 -11.01 -17.79
CA PHE A 16 -23.66 -10.50 -17.05
C PHE A 16 -24.77 -11.53 -16.84
N ASN A 17 -24.94 -12.50 -17.75
CA ASN A 17 -25.94 -13.56 -17.53
C ASN A 17 -25.53 -14.47 -16.39
N GLU A 18 -24.23 -14.79 -16.27
CA GLU A 18 -23.71 -15.53 -15.12
C GLU A 18 -23.86 -14.72 -13.84
N TRP A 19 -23.62 -13.40 -13.90
CA TRP A 19 -23.82 -12.51 -12.75
C TRP A 19 -25.29 -12.43 -12.31
N LYS A 20 -26.25 -12.46 -13.23
CA LYS A 20 -27.68 -12.57 -12.86
C LYS A 20 -27.95 -13.84 -12.05
N ASN A 21 -27.36 -14.97 -12.43
CA ASN A 21 -27.50 -16.23 -11.72
C ASN A 21 -26.86 -16.19 -10.33
N ILE A 22 -25.69 -15.55 -10.19
CA ILE A 22 -25.01 -15.36 -8.91
C ILE A 22 -25.86 -14.46 -8.00
N LEU A 23 -26.28 -13.30 -8.48
CA LEU A 23 -27.09 -12.33 -7.74
C LEU A 23 -28.43 -12.92 -7.27
N ALA A 24 -29.11 -13.69 -8.12
CA ALA A 24 -30.37 -14.38 -7.76
C ALA A 24 -30.18 -15.42 -6.64
N GLN A 25 -28.97 -15.97 -6.48
CA GLN A 25 -28.67 -16.86 -5.35
C GLN A 25 -28.23 -16.09 -4.10
N MET A 26 -27.66 -14.89 -4.25
CA MET A 26 -27.19 -14.06 -3.14
C MET A 26 -28.32 -13.31 -2.43
N PHE A 27 -29.36 -12.90 -3.16
CA PHE A 27 -30.38 -11.97 -2.67
C PHE A 27 -31.80 -12.53 -2.80
N PRO A 28 -32.70 -12.19 -1.86
CA PRO A 28 -34.06 -12.76 -1.81
C PRO A 28 -34.93 -12.31 -2.99
N LYS A 29 -34.78 -11.06 -3.42
CA LYS A 29 -35.55 -10.50 -4.52
C LYS A 29 -34.75 -9.40 -5.26
N ILE A 30 -34.82 -9.43 -6.60
CA ILE A 30 -34.25 -8.40 -7.47
C ILE A 30 -35.30 -8.00 -8.50
N ASP A 31 -35.64 -6.73 -8.50
CA ASP A 31 -36.52 -6.15 -9.51
C ASP A 31 -35.65 -5.46 -10.57
N TYR A 32 -35.54 -6.09 -11.75
CA TYR A 32 -34.80 -5.54 -12.88
C TYR A 32 -35.62 -4.48 -13.60
N LEU A 33 -35.00 -3.37 -14.00
CA LEU A 33 -35.60 -2.31 -14.78
C LEU A 33 -35.81 -2.77 -16.24
N ALA A 34 -36.94 -2.38 -16.84
CA ALA A 34 -37.24 -2.67 -18.26
C ALA A 34 -36.26 -1.95 -19.22
N LYS A 35 -35.67 -0.83 -18.78
CA LYS A 35 -34.68 -0.04 -19.52
C LYS A 35 -33.65 0.48 -18.53
N GLU A 36 -32.35 0.30 -18.85
CA GLU A 36 -31.24 0.86 -18.09
C GLU A 36 -31.31 2.40 -18.11
N THR A 37 -31.06 3.03 -16.95
CA THR A 37 -30.87 4.49 -16.88
C THR A 37 -29.47 4.82 -17.37
N SER A 38 -29.36 5.57 -18.47
CA SER A 38 -28.05 5.96 -19.00
C SER A 38 -27.37 7.01 -18.12
N VAL A 39 -26.06 6.86 -17.95
CA VAL A 39 -25.19 7.80 -17.23
C VAL A 39 -24.22 8.41 -18.23
N ASP A 40 -24.22 9.73 -18.33
CA ASP A 40 -23.26 10.46 -19.15
C ASP A 40 -22.01 10.79 -18.31
N ASN A 41 -20.92 10.09 -18.58
CA ASN A 41 -19.63 10.28 -17.92
C ASN A 41 -18.49 9.82 -18.83
N ASN A 42 -17.43 10.59 -18.92
CA ASN A 42 -16.27 10.32 -19.79
C ASN A 42 -15.49 9.03 -19.44
N LEU A 43 -15.73 8.44 -18.27
CA LEU A 43 -15.05 7.23 -17.80
C LEU A 43 -15.78 5.94 -18.18
N VAL A 44 -17.02 6.05 -18.68
CA VAL A 44 -17.85 4.89 -19.06
C VAL A 44 -18.36 5.05 -20.49
N LYS A 45 -18.39 3.94 -21.23
CA LYS A 45 -18.99 3.88 -22.56
C LYS A 45 -20.51 3.82 -22.49
N ASN A 46 -21.00 2.98 -21.56
CA ASN A 46 -22.43 2.77 -21.36
C ASN A 46 -22.68 2.22 -19.96
N GLY A 47 -23.96 2.18 -19.58
CA GLY A 47 -24.41 1.59 -18.33
C GLY A 47 -25.23 2.55 -17.48
N GLY A 48 -25.69 2.05 -16.35
CA GLY A 48 -26.51 2.77 -15.39
C GLY A 48 -27.14 1.84 -14.38
N GLN A 49 -28.23 2.29 -13.77
CA GLN A 49 -29.02 1.44 -12.90
C GLN A 49 -29.78 0.40 -13.73
N ILE A 50 -29.65 -0.86 -13.32
CA ILE A 50 -30.29 -2.00 -14.00
C ILE A 50 -31.36 -2.68 -13.14
N GLY A 51 -31.44 -2.32 -11.84
CA GLY A 51 -32.42 -2.92 -10.94
C GLY A 51 -32.32 -2.41 -9.52
N VAL A 52 -33.15 -3.01 -8.64
CA VAL A 52 -33.18 -2.81 -7.21
C VAL A 52 -33.18 -4.17 -6.52
N ILE A 53 -32.30 -4.33 -5.54
CA ILE A 53 -32.21 -5.50 -4.68
C ILE A 53 -33.00 -5.21 -3.41
N HIS A 54 -33.93 -6.11 -3.03
CA HIS A 54 -34.69 -6.03 -1.79
C HIS A 54 -34.13 -7.02 -0.77
N LEU A 55 -33.86 -6.54 0.44
CA LEU A 55 -33.32 -7.33 1.55
C LEU A 55 -34.43 -7.75 2.51
N ASN A 56 -34.16 -8.75 3.35
CA ASN A 56 -35.15 -9.28 4.29
C ASN A 56 -35.49 -8.33 5.45
N ASP A 57 -34.68 -7.29 5.68
CA ASP A 57 -34.92 -6.22 6.67
C ASP A 57 -35.71 -5.01 6.11
N GLY A 58 -36.24 -5.12 4.89
CA GLY A 58 -36.98 -4.06 4.24
C GLY A 58 -36.11 -2.98 3.58
N ARG A 59 -34.79 -3.04 3.75
CA ARG A 59 -33.83 -2.14 3.09
C ARG A 59 -33.63 -2.55 1.63
N SER A 60 -33.22 -1.59 0.80
CA SER A 60 -33.00 -1.82 -0.64
C SER A 60 -31.67 -1.27 -1.09
N LEU A 61 -31.03 -1.97 -2.05
CA LEU A 61 -29.81 -1.56 -2.71
C LEU A 61 -30.05 -1.30 -4.19
N GLY A 62 -29.50 -0.22 -4.73
CA GLY A 62 -29.46 -0.02 -6.17
C GLY A 62 -28.48 -1.02 -6.82
N LEU A 63 -28.88 -1.61 -7.94
CA LEU A 63 -28.03 -2.48 -8.74
C LEU A 63 -27.62 -1.75 -10.02
N PHE A 64 -26.31 -1.58 -10.20
CA PHE A 64 -25.73 -0.84 -11.33
C PHE A 64 -24.74 -1.70 -12.11
N LYS A 65 -24.62 -1.37 -13.41
CA LYS A 65 -23.67 -2.00 -14.31
C LYS A 65 -23.07 -0.93 -15.23
N PHE A 66 -21.73 -0.87 -15.34
CA PHE A 66 -21.03 0.09 -16.17
C PHE A 66 -19.95 -0.57 -17.01
N GLU A 67 -19.94 -0.31 -18.31
CA GLU A 67 -18.82 -0.59 -19.17
C GLU A 67 -17.85 0.60 -19.18
N VAL A 68 -16.63 0.40 -18.67
CA VAL A 68 -15.62 1.46 -18.60
C VAL A 68 -15.05 1.78 -19.98
N ALA A 69 -14.60 3.02 -20.19
CA ALA A 69 -13.94 3.44 -21.42
C ALA A 69 -12.62 2.68 -21.65
N ASP A 70 -12.22 2.47 -22.91
CA ASP A 70 -11.08 1.63 -23.30
C ASP A 70 -9.73 2.13 -22.76
N ASN A 71 -9.61 3.43 -22.55
CA ASN A 71 -8.44 4.06 -21.95
C ASN A 71 -8.38 3.95 -20.42
N ILE A 72 -9.37 3.34 -19.79
CA ILE A 72 -9.46 3.18 -18.33
C ILE A 72 -9.05 1.76 -17.94
N HIS A 73 -7.98 1.68 -17.14
CA HIS A 73 -7.58 0.43 -16.52
C HIS A 73 -8.40 0.17 -15.26
N ILE A 74 -9.22 -0.90 -15.28
CA ILE A 74 -10.11 -1.28 -14.17
C ILE A 74 -9.33 -1.50 -12.87
N SER A 75 -8.16 -2.12 -12.94
CA SER A 75 -7.31 -2.41 -11.78
C SER A 75 -6.67 -1.16 -11.15
N ARG A 76 -6.59 -0.03 -11.86
CA ARG A 76 -5.85 1.17 -11.43
C ARG A 76 -6.70 2.41 -11.21
N ASN A 77 -7.84 2.54 -11.90
CA ASN A 77 -8.64 3.76 -11.85
C ASN A 77 -9.73 3.66 -10.79
N ARG A 78 -9.35 3.81 -9.52
CA ARG A 78 -10.29 3.80 -8.39
C ARG A 78 -11.10 5.09 -8.31
N LYS A 79 -10.43 6.25 -8.36
CA LYS A 79 -11.06 7.56 -8.10
C LYS A 79 -12.12 7.96 -9.12
N GLY A 80 -11.86 7.77 -10.40
CA GLY A 80 -12.79 8.16 -11.44
C GLY A 80 -14.10 7.34 -11.44
N LEU A 81 -14.00 6.03 -11.22
CA LEU A 81 -15.16 5.14 -11.12
C LEU A 81 -15.98 5.39 -9.84
N ARG A 82 -15.37 5.96 -8.82
CA ARG A 82 -15.98 6.36 -7.56
C ARG A 82 -17.12 7.35 -7.74
N GLU A 83 -16.90 8.40 -8.51
CA GLU A 83 -17.85 9.52 -8.64
C GLU A 83 -19.14 9.14 -9.37
N ILE A 84 -19.07 8.09 -10.21
CA ILE A 84 -20.22 7.67 -11.01
C ILE A 84 -21.33 7.12 -10.13
N ALA A 85 -21.03 6.19 -9.22
CA ALA A 85 -22.04 5.57 -8.36
C ALA A 85 -22.53 6.52 -7.24
N ALA A 86 -21.67 7.43 -6.75
CA ALA A 86 -22.01 8.34 -5.65
C ALA A 86 -23.21 9.24 -5.98
N LYS A 87 -23.27 9.76 -7.20
CA LYS A 87 -24.37 10.63 -7.65
C LYS A 87 -25.76 9.99 -7.57
N TYR A 88 -25.84 8.65 -7.59
CA TYR A 88 -27.11 7.91 -7.59
C TYR A 88 -27.51 7.39 -6.22
N VAL A 89 -26.55 7.24 -5.30
CA VAL A 89 -26.82 6.81 -3.92
C VAL A 89 -27.36 7.97 -3.07
N ASP A 90 -27.18 9.22 -3.54
CA ASP A 90 -27.66 10.43 -2.85
C ASP A 90 -29.18 10.68 -2.98
N GLN A 91 -29.87 9.89 -3.77
CA GLN A 91 -31.33 9.95 -3.84
C GLN A 91 -31.92 9.14 -2.68
N ASP A 92 -32.75 9.76 -1.86
CA ASP A 92 -33.30 9.34 -0.56
C ASP A 92 -33.99 7.96 -0.45
N ILE A 93 -33.98 7.15 -1.51
CA ILE A 93 -34.75 5.92 -1.62
C ILE A 93 -33.90 4.66 -1.44
N ILE A 94 -32.56 4.76 -1.46
CA ILE A 94 -31.67 3.61 -1.55
C ILE A 94 -30.66 3.62 -0.39
N ASN A 95 -30.59 2.51 0.38
CA ASN A 95 -29.69 2.38 1.53
C ASN A 95 -28.22 2.10 1.15
N GLY A 96 -27.96 1.89 -0.13
CA GLY A 96 -26.65 1.63 -0.70
C GLY A 96 -26.74 1.16 -2.14
N ALA A 97 -25.63 0.78 -2.73
CA ALA A 97 -25.58 0.28 -4.11
C ALA A 97 -24.60 -0.88 -4.26
N LEU A 98 -24.94 -1.80 -5.16
CA LEU A 98 -24.03 -2.81 -5.68
C LEU A 98 -23.73 -2.51 -7.14
N VAL A 99 -22.46 -2.37 -7.48
CA VAL A 99 -22.01 -1.85 -8.77
C VAL A 99 -21.05 -2.82 -9.44
N LEU A 100 -21.31 -3.17 -10.69
CA LEU A 100 -20.43 -3.97 -11.54
C LEU A 100 -19.75 -3.06 -12.56
N TYR A 101 -18.41 -2.96 -12.51
CA TYR A 101 -17.60 -2.29 -13.52
C TYR A 101 -16.83 -3.31 -14.34
N TYR A 102 -16.97 -3.29 -15.66
CA TYR A 102 -16.33 -4.22 -16.57
C TYR A 102 -15.81 -3.51 -17.82
N SER A 103 -14.98 -4.19 -18.59
CA SER A 103 -14.47 -3.71 -19.87
C SER A 103 -14.65 -4.79 -20.94
N GLY A 104 -14.87 -4.38 -22.18
CA GLY A 104 -14.92 -5.30 -23.32
C GLY A 104 -13.53 -5.81 -23.75
N ILE A 105 -12.44 -5.23 -23.25
CA ILE A 105 -11.07 -5.55 -23.65
C ILE A 105 -10.17 -6.05 -22.50
N GLN A 106 -10.62 -5.95 -21.24
CA GLN A 106 -9.88 -6.42 -20.06
C GLN A 106 -10.58 -7.64 -19.47
N THR A 107 -9.82 -8.57 -18.91
CA THR A 107 -10.36 -9.78 -18.26
C THR A 107 -10.75 -9.54 -16.81
N GLU A 108 -10.18 -8.50 -16.20
CA GLU A 108 -10.50 -8.05 -14.85
C GLU A 108 -11.79 -7.20 -14.84
N TYR A 109 -12.51 -7.28 -13.73
CA TYR A 109 -13.71 -6.48 -13.48
C TYR A 109 -13.89 -6.22 -11.97
N ARG A 110 -14.77 -5.31 -11.59
CA ARG A 110 -14.99 -4.94 -10.19
C ARG A 110 -16.42 -5.16 -9.76
N LEU A 111 -16.56 -5.69 -8.53
CA LEU A 111 -17.80 -5.69 -7.78
C LEU A 111 -17.63 -4.73 -6.60
N THR A 112 -18.35 -3.61 -6.63
CA THR A 112 -18.25 -2.56 -5.60
C THR A 112 -19.56 -2.46 -4.82
N PHE A 113 -19.45 -2.47 -3.51
CA PHE A 113 -20.53 -2.14 -2.58
C PHE A 113 -20.35 -0.71 -2.07
N VAL A 114 -21.37 0.09 -2.18
CA VAL A 114 -21.45 1.47 -1.68
C VAL A 114 -22.44 1.50 -0.54
N SER A 115 -21.98 1.89 0.66
CA SER A 115 -22.80 1.96 1.86
C SER A 115 -22.96 3.41 2.33
N LYS A 116 -24.20 3.82 2.62
CA LYS A 116 -24.48 5.03 3.40
C LYS A 116 -24.61 4.64 4.87
N GLN A 117 -23.90 5.33 5.74
CA GLN A 117 -24.05 5.18 7.20
C GLN A 117 -24.83 6.37 7.76
N THR A 118 -25.88 6.07 8.50
CA THR A 118 -26.59 7.06 9.32
C THR A 118 -25.87 7.15 10.67
N VAL A 119 -25.31 8.30 10.99
CA VAL A 119 -24.64 8.53 12.28
C VAL A 119 -25.60 9.28 13.21
N PHE A 120 -25.77 8.81 14.44
CA PHE A 120 -26.48 9.55 15.49
C PHE A 120 -25.56 10.68 15.97
N ASP A 121 -26.11 11.86 16.18
CA ASP A 121 -25.36 12.94 16.82
C ASP A 121 -25.12 12.64 18.31
N SER A 122 -24.27 13.46 18.95
CA SER A 122 -23.93 13.33 20.38
C SER A 122 -25.12 13.52 21.34
N GLU A 123 -26.27 13.98 20.82
CA GLU A 123 -27.52 14.20 21.55
C GLU A 123 -28.55 13.10 21.32
N GLY A 124 -28.22 12.08 20.51
CA GLY A 124 -29.10 10.94 20.22
C GLY A 124 -30.21 11.26 19.20
N ASN A 125 -30.16 12.41 18.55
CA ASN A 125 -31.07 12.74 17.45
C ASN A 125 -30.56 12.11 16.15
N LEU A 126 -31.46 11.65 15.29
CA LEU A 126 -31.17 11.31 13.90
C LEU A 126 -30.78 12.59 13.15
N SER A 127 -29.56 13.08 13.38
CA SER A 127 -28.99 14.01 12.43
C SER A 127 -28.48 13.17 11.26
N ILE A 128 -29.11 13.32 10.12
CA ILE A 128 -28.59 12.86 8.84
C ILE A 128 -27.35 13.73 8.51
N LYS A 129 -26.29 13.57 9.29
CA LYS A 129 -24.95 13.90 8.81
C LYS A 129 -24.61 12.76 7.86
N GLU A 130 -24.88 12.98 6.60
CA GLU A 130 -24.40 12.12 5.52
C GLU A 130 -22.89 12.09 5.59
N THR A 131 -22.35 11.03 6.21
CA THR A 131 -20.94 10.70 6.00
C THR A 131 -20.79 10.34 4.53
N ALA A 132 -19.67 10.77 3.93
CA ALA A 132 -19.36 10.36 2.56
C ALA A 132 -19.52 8.83 2.43
N PRO A 133 -20.21 8.34 1.39
CA PRO A 133 -20.53 6.92 1.29
C PRO A 133 -19.24 6.10 1.22
N LYS A 134 -19.08 5.16 2.16
CA LYS A 134 -17.96 4.21 2.16
C LYS A 134 -18.14 3.19 1.04
N ARG A 135 -17.06 2.87 0.36
CA ARG A 135 -17.02 1.93 -0.77
C ARG A 135 -16.03 0.82 -0.50
N TYR A 136 -16.47 -0.39 -0.85
CA TYR A 136 -15.68 -1.59 -0.72
C TYR A 136 -15.73 -2.37 -2.02
N THR A 137 -14.58 -2.71 -2.58
CA THR A 137 -14.48 -3.29 -3.91
C THR A 137 -13.72 -4.60 -3.91
N PHE A 138 -14.29 -5.64 -4.51
CA PHE A 138 -13.56 -6.82 -4.96
C PHE A 138 -13.08 -6.62 -6.40
N LEU A 139 -11.79 -6.81 -6.63
CA LEU A 139 -11.21 -6.96 -7.96
C LEU A 139 -11.25 -8.45 -8.34
N LEU A 140 -11.83 -8.77 -9.50
CA LEU A 140 -12.18 -10.12 -9.95
C LEU A 140 -11.67 -10.34 -11.38
N GLY A 141 -11.65 -11.60 -11.85
CA GLY A 141 -11.22 -11.98 -13.19
C GLY A 141 -10.08 -12.97 -13.20
N GLU A 142 -9.57 -13.32 -14.40
CA GLU A 142 -8.61 -14.41 -14.61
C GLU A 142 -7.29 -14.24 -13.85
N SER A 143 -6.80 -13.02 -13.74
CA SER A 143 -5.52 -12.73 -13.11
C SER A 143 -5.61 -12.46 -11.60
N GLU A 144 -6.82 -12.60 -11.01
CA GLU A 144 -7.06 -12.23 -9.63
C GLU A 144 -7.38 -13.45 -8.76
N PRO A 145 -6.84 -13.51 -7.52
CA PRO A 145 -7.20 -14.57 -6.57
C PRO A 145 -8.61 -14.31 -6.02
N CYS A 146 -9.62 -14.90 -6.67
CA CYS A 146 -11.02 -14.70 -6.29
C CYS A 146 -11.45 -15.51 -5.04
N THR A 147 -10.52 -16.11 -4.29
CA THR A 147 -10.82 -16.97 -3.15
C THR A 147 -11.51 -16.21 -2.02
N THR A 148 -11.01 -15.02 -1.66
CA THR A 148 -11.63 -14.19 -0.61
C THR A 148 -13.05 -13.78 -1.00
N ALA A 149 -13.24 -13.30 -2.24
CA ALA A 149 -14.56 -12.94 -2.74
C ALA A 149 -15.52 -14.12 -2.72
N ALA A 150 -15.08 -15.29 -3.20
CA ALA A 150 -15.89 -16.52 -3.17
C ALA A 150 -16.28 -16.93 -1.75
N ASN A 151 -15.36 -16.85 -0.78
CA ASN A 151 -15.63 -17.18 0.62
C ASN A 151 -16.68 -16.25 1.23
N ARG A 152 -16.62 -14.97 0.93
CA ARG A 152 -17.52 -13.95 1.46
C ARG A 152 -18.90 -14.02 0.80
N LEU A 153 -18.94 -14.13 -0.52
CA LEU A 153 -20.21 -14.16 -1.25
C LEU A 153 -20.96 -15.48 -1.08
N ILE A 154 -20.27 -16.61 -0.85
CA ILE A 154 -20.96 -17.87 -0.54
C ILE A 154 -21.72 -17.82 0.81
N GLU A 155 -21.23 -16.99 1.77
CA GLU A 155 -21.93 -16.77 3.03
C GLU A 155 -23.28 -16.09 2.79
N LEU A 156 -23.34 -15.08 1.90
CA LEU A 156 -24.60 -14.43 1.50
C LEU A 156 -25.55 -15.42 0.81
N ILE A 157 -25.03 -16.24 -0.11
CA ILE A 157 -25.81 -17.30 -0.76
C ILE A 157 -26.42 -18.26 0.28
N ASN A 158 -25.64 -18.66 1.28
CA ASN A 158 -26.13 -19.55 2.33
C ASN A 158 -27.15 -18.86 3.26
N LYS A 159 -27.00 -17.57 3.53
CA LYS A 159 -27.98 -16.78 4.30
C LYS A 159 -29.27 -16.59 3.49
N ASN A 160 -29.19 -16.34 2.18
CA ASN A 160 -30.37 -16.23 1.32
C ASN A 160 -31.19 -17.53 1.31
N LYS A 161 -30.56 -18.70 1.25
CA LYS A 161 -31.25 -20.00 1.36
C LYS A 161 -32.05 -20.16 2.65
N ARG A 162 -31.67 -19.43 3.72
CA ARG A 162 -32.34 -19.41 5.02
C ARG A 162 -33.34 -18.26 5.16
N GLY A 163 -33.49 -17.42 4.12
CA GLY A 163 -34.35 -16.23 4.13
C GLY A 163 -33.92 -15.13 5.10
N SER A 164 -32.62 -14.95 5.31
CA SER A 164 -32.06 -14.04 6.31
C SER A 164 -30.87 -13.22 5.78
N VAL A 165 -31.04 -12.50 4.66
CA VAL A 165 -30.03 -11.57 4.14
C VAL A 165 -30.42 -10.14 4.53
N TYR A 166 -29.60 -9.52 5.37
CA TYR A 166 -29.77 -8.16 5.86
C TYR A 166 -28.65 -7.25 5.32
N LEU A 167 -28.82 -5.93 5.42
CA LEU A 167 -27.79 -4.97 4.97
C LEU A 167 -26.45 -5.18 5.72
N ASP A 168 -26.52 -5.52 7.01
CA ASP A 168 -25.34 -5.76 7.82
C ASP A 168 -24.55 -7.00 7.33
N ASP A 169 -25.24 -8.01 6.79
CA ASP A 169 -24.60 -9.17 6.17
C ASP A 169 -23.85 -8.81 4.89
N VAL A 170 -24.43 -7.91 4.08
CA VAL A 170 -23.75 -7.39 2.88
C VAL A 170 -22.54 -6.56 3.30
N THR A 171 -22.67 -5.69 4.27
CA THR A 171 -21.58 -4.88 4.81
C THR A 171 -20.45 -5.77 5.34
N GLU A 172 -20.77 -6.82 6.09
CA GLU A 172 -19.79 -7.77 6.62
C GLU A 172 -19.08 -8.57 5.51
N ALA A 173 -19.79 -8.94 4.43
CA ALA A 173 -19.20 -9.63 3.29
C ALA A 173 -18.11 -8.80 2.59
N PHE A 174 -18.23 -7.48 2.59
CA PHE A 174 -17.26 -6.55 2.02
C PHE A 174 -16.30 -5.95 3.06
N SER A 175 -16.35 -6.37 4.34
CA SER A 175 -15.54 -5.80 5.41
C SER A 175 -14.05 -6.05 5.21
N VAL A 176 -13.28 -4.95 5.14
CA VAL A 176 -11.81 -4.97 5.13
C VAL A 176 -11.26 -5.32 6.51
N GLU A 177 -11.92 -4.89 7.59
CA GLU A 177 -11.49 -5.21 8.96
C GLU A 177 -11.49 -6.72 9.23
N ARG A 178 -12.54 -7.42 8.76
CA ARG A 178 -12.60 -8.88 8.86
C ARG A 178 -11.50 -9.53 8.03
N LEU A 179 -11.21 -9.01 6.80
CA LEU A 179 -10.12 -9.49 5.98
C LEU A 179 -8.78 -9.35 6.72
N ASN A 180 -8.54 -8.19 7.30
CA ASN A 180 -7.33 -7.87 8.03
C ASN A 180 -7.12 -8.83 9.20
N LYS A 181 -8.18 -9.13 9.95
CA LYS A 181 -8.15 -10.08 11.06
C LYS A 181 -7.85 -11.50 10.60
N ASP A 182 -8.49 -11.96 9.52
CA ASP A 182 -8.29 -13.30 8.97
C ASP A 182 -6.84 -13.47 8.46
N PHE A 183 -6.35 -12.48 7.72
CA PHE A 183 -4.97 -12.48 7.23
C PHE A 183 -3.96 -12.43 8.39
N PHE A 184 -4.17 -11.56 9.38
CA PHE A 184 -3.30 -11.47 10.55
C PHE A 184 -3.17 -12.80 11.27
N ASN A 185 -4.28 -13.48 11.53
CA ASN A 185 -4.27 -14.78 12.22
C ASN A 185 -3.52 -15.84 11.42
N GLY A 186 -3.74 -15.89 10.10
CA GLY A 186 -3.03 -16.80 9.21
C GLY A 186 -1.54 -16.49 9.15
N TYR A 187 -1.17 -15.22 8.96
CA TYR A 187 0.22 -14.77 8.92
C TYR A 187 0.97 -15.05 10.24
N LYS A 188 0.33 -14.82 11.38
CA LYS A 188 0.87 -15.16 12.71
C LYS A 188 1.13 -16.65 12.84
N THR A 189 0.27 -17.50 12.27
CA THR A 189 0.47 -18.95 12.25
C THR A 189 1.71 -19.31 11.43
N GLN A 190 1.88 -18.73 10.24
CA GLN A 190 3.06 -18.93 9.43
C GLN A 190 4.32 -18.43 10.16
N TYR A 191 4.31 -17.22 10.69
CA TYR A 191 5.42 -16.66 11.45
C TYR A 191 5.87 -17.57 12.60
N LYS A 192 4.94 -18.04 13.43
CA LYS A 192 5.23 -18.97 14.54
C LYS A 192 5.87 -20.25 14.05
N ARG A 193 5.39 -20.82 12.95
CA ARG A 193 5.95 -22.03 12.37
C ARG A 193 7.42 -21.90 12.01
N PHE A 194 7.83 -20.76 11.39
CA PHE A 194 9.23 -20.49 11.10
C PHE A 194 10.06 -20.29 12.37
N VAL A 195 9.54 -19.55 13.36
CA VAL A 195 10.25 -19.28 14.62
C VAL A 195 10.40 -20.52 15.46
N ASP A 196 9.38 -21.37 15.58
CA ASP A 196 9.38 -22.57 16.41
C ASP A 196 10.38 -23.65 15.93
N THR A 197 10.86 -23.55 14.69
CA THR A 197 11.93 -24.41 14.16
C THR A 197 13.31 -24.00 14.71
N LEU A 198 13.42 -22.79 15.22
CA LEU A 198 14.64 -22.18 15.72
C LEU A 198 14.64 -22.15 17.26
N THR A 199 15.77 -21.76 17.87
CA THR A 199 15.89 -21.66 19.33
C THR A 199 15.14 -20.46 19.94
N ASN A 200 14.28 -19.80 19.17
CA ASN A 200 13.39 -18.69 19.57
C ASN A 200 14.11 -17.54 20.34
N THR A 201 15.33 -17.20 19.95
CA THR A 201 16.01 -16.01 20.46
C THR A 201 15.45 -14.74 19.82
N LYS A 202 15.70 -13.56 20.39
CA LYS A 202 15.34 -12.28 19.76
C LYS A 202 15.91 -12.19 18.34
N GLN A 203 17.16 -12.57 18.13
CA GLN A 203 17.81 -12.53 16.82
C GLN A 203 17.11 -13.43 15.79
N HIS A 204 16.68 -14.63 16.18
CA HIS A 204 15.90 -15.52 15.31
C HIS A 204 14.52 -14.94 14.96
N ARG A 205 13.82 -14.33 15.92
CA ARG A 205 12.54 -13.68 15.65
C ARG A 205 12.69 -12.51 14.69
N ASP A 206 13.72 -11.68 14.87
CA ASP A 206 14.01 -10.54 13.99
C ASP A 206 14.38 -11.02 12.57
N TYR A 207 15.17 -12.10 12.46
CA TYR A 207 15.48 -12.74 11.18
C TYR A 207 14.21 -13.21 10.44
N VAL A 208 13.33 -13.96 11.12
CA VAL A 208 12.09 -14.45 10.51
C VAL A 208 11.17 -13.29 10.12
N LYS A 209 11.04 -12.24 10.94
CA LYS A 209 10.27 -11.05 10.58
C LYS A 209 10.80 -10.41 9.29
N LYS A 210 12.13 -10.22 9.20
CA LYS A 210 12.77 -9.63 8.02
C LYS A 210 12.58 -10.51 6.78
N LEU A 211 12.76 -11.83 6.90
CA LEU A 211 12.53 -12.80 5.83
C LEU A 211 11.08 -12.72 5.31
N LEU A 212 10.11 -12.85 6.21
CA LEU A 212 8.70 -12.79 5.83
C LEU A 212 8.30 -11.42 5.27
N GLY A 213 8.87 -10.32 5.78
CA GLY A 213 8.70 -8.98 5.23
C GLY A 213 9.18 -8.86 3.79
N ARG A 214 10.36 -9.43 3.46
CA ARG A 214 10.87 -9.51 2.09
C ARG A 214 9.93 -10.30 1.18
N LEU A 215 9.42 -11.45 1.65
CA LEU A 215 8.51 -12.29 0.88
C LEU A 215 7.18 -11.61 0.60
N VAL A 216 6.63 -10.89 1.57
CA VAL A 216 5.40 -10.08 1.38
C VAL A 216 5.64 -8.93 0.41
N PHE A 217 6.79 -8.24 0.50
CA PHE A 217 7.11 -7.19 -0.46
C PHE A 217 7.15 -7.71 -1.91
N LEU A 218 7.67 -8.92 -2.11
CA LEU A 218 7.66 -9.57 -3.43
C LEU A 218 6.23 -9.85 -3.94
N GLN A 219 5.26 -10.12 -3.05
CA GLN A 219 3.86 -10.24 -3.47
C GLN A 219 3.33 -8.92 -4.05
N PHE A 220 3.69 -7.78 -3.47
CA PHE A 220 3.32 -6.48 -4.04
C PHE A 220 4.02 -6.21 -5.38
N LEU A 221 5.31 -6.54 -5.51
CA LEU A 221 6.04 -6.38 -6.77
C LEU A 221 5.45 -7.23 -7.91
N GLN A 222 5.15 -8.50 -7.64
CA GLN A 222 4.52 -9.35 -8.65
C GLN A 222 3.10 -8.88 -8.99
N LYS A 223 2.34 -8.35 -8.02
CA LYS A 223 1.04 -7.73 -8.28
C LYS A 223 1.15 -6.50 -9.18
N LYS A 224 2.23 -5.71 -9.02
CA LYS A 224 2.57 -4.60 -9.94
C LYS A 224 2.94 -5.09 -11.35
N GLY A 225 3.27 -6.38 -11.50
CA GLY A 225 3.77 -6.96 -12.75
C GLY A 225 5.28 -6.78 -12.96
N TRP A 226 6.05 -6.52 -11.91
CA TRP A 226 7.49 -6.27 -12.00
C TRP A 226 8.35 -7.51 -11.75
N MET A 227 7.76 -8.69 -11.74
CA MET A 227 8.47 -9.95 -11.56
C MET A 227 8.36 -10.83 -12.81
N GLY A 228 9.51 -11.32 -13.32
CA GLY A 228 9.54 -12.19 -14.51
C GLY A 228 8.99 -11.52 -15.77
N VAL A 229 9.37 -10.27 -16.00
CA VAL A 229 8.97 -9.52 -17.20
C VAL A 229 9.61 -10.16 -18.43
N PRO A 230 8.83 -10.57 -19.47
CA PRO A 230 9.40 -11.16 -20.67
C PRO A 230 10.37 -10.20 -21.38
N ALA A 231 11.50 -10.69 -21.88
CA ALA A 231 12.48 -9.89 -22.60
C ALA A 231 11.91 -9.19 -23.86
N SER A 232 10.83 -9.75 -24.43
CA SER A 232 10.10 -9.14 -25.54
C SER A 232 9.16 -8.01 -25.14
N SER A 233 8.93 -7.80 -23.84
CA SER A 233 8.00 -6.78 -23.36
C SER A 233 8.63 -5.39 -23.38
N THR A 234 7.85 -4.39 -23.82
CA THR A 234 8.20 -2.97 -23.77
C THR A 234 7.74 -2.31 -22.46
N LYS A 235 6.97 -3.02 -21.62
CA LYS A 235 6.40 -2.50 -20.38
C LYS A 235 6.72 -3.42 -19.21
N TRP A 236 7.19 -2.86 -18.13
CA TRP A 236 7.51 -3.60 -16.91
C TRP A 236 6.29 -4.24 -16.25
N GLU A 237 5.13 -3.65 -16.37
CA GLU A 237 3.87 -4.17 -15.79
C GLU A 237 3.37 -5.51 -16.40
N ASN A 238 4.02 -6.00 -17.43
CA ASN A 238 3.67 -7.26 -18.12
C ASN A 238 4.33 -8.51 -17.52
N GLY A 239 4.89 -8.41 -16.33
CA GLY A 239 5.44 -9.57 -15.62
C GLY A 239 4.37 -10.55 -15.13
N ASP A 240 4.85 -11.68 -14.64
CA ASP A 240 3.99 -12.77 -14.15
C ASP A 240 3.47 -12.46 -12.75
N LYS A 241 2.18 -12.27 -12.59
CA LYS A 241 1.52 -12.01 -11.30
C LYS A 241 1.55 -13.21 -10.33
N ASN A 242 1.98 -14.39 -10.79
CA ASN A 242 2.16 -15.60 -9.99
C ASN A 242 3.62 -16.08 -10.00
N TYR A 243 4.57 -15.22 -10.39
CA TYR A 243 5.98 -15.56 -10.54
C TYR A 243 6.55 -16.29 -9.33
N PHE A 244 6.30 -15.76 -8.13
CA PHE A 244 6.92 -16.27 -6.93
C PHE A 244 6.40 -17.65 -6.51
N ALA A 245 5.11 -17.91 -6.67
CA ALA A 245 4.53 -19.24 -6.45
C ALA A 245 5.12 -20.27 -7.42
N LYS A 246 5.25 -19.92 -8.70
CA LYS A 246 5.88 -20.76 -9.72
C LYS A 246 7.36 -21.01 -9.44
N LEU A 247 8.08 -19.99 -8.95
CA LEU A 247 9.47 -20.13 -8.54
C LEU A 247 9.62 -21.16 -7.43
N VAL A 248 8.80 -21.07 -6.37
CA VAL A 248 8.81 -22.04 -5.27
C VAL A 248 8.45 -23.45 -5.77
N GLU A 249 7.43 -23.59 -6.60
CA GLU A 249 7.02 -24.90 -7.17
C GLU A 249 8.12 -25.55 -8.02
N LYS A 250 8.91 -24.75 -8.76
CA LYS A 250 10.01 -25.26 -9.60
C LYS A 250 11.10 -25.95 -8.77
N TYR A 251 11.33 -25.50 -7.54
CA TYR A 251 12.33 -26.06 -6.63
C TYR A 251 11.72 -27.02 -5.61
N LEU A 252 10.79 -27.86 -6.07
CA LEU A 252 10.10 -28.87 -5.26
C LEU A 252 11.09 -29.66 -4.40
N ASP A 253 10.75 -29.84 -3.12
CA ASP A 253 11.52 -30.59 -2.12
C ASP A 253 12.95 -30.08 -1.84
N ASN A 254 13.32 -28.88 -2.33
CA ASN A 254 14.59 -28.26 -1.97
C ASN A 254 14.52 -27.62 -0.58
N ASN A 255 15.00 -28.33 0.45
CA ASN A 255 15.06 -27.82 1.82
C ASN A 255 16.17 -26.76 2.04
N ARG A 256 16.88 -26.38 0.98
CA ARG A 256 17.81 -25.26 0.93
C ARG A 256 17.31 -24.12 0.03
N LEU A 257 16.01 -24.06 -0.18
CA LEU A 257 15.39 -23.05 -1.06
C LEU A 257 15.82 -21.64 -0.68
N LEU A 258 15.97 -21.35 0.61
CA LEU A 258 16.39 -20.03 1.08
C LEU A 258 17.82 -19.71 0.64
N SER A 259 18.78 -20.54 0.99
CA SER A 259 20.19 -20.30 0.68
C SER A 259 20.52 -20.49 -0.82
N ASP A 260 19.87 -21.44 -1.50
CA ASP A 260 20.20 -21.76 -2.89
C ASP A 260 19.48 -20.86 -3.92
N VAL A 261 18.31 -20.26 -3.57
CA VAL A 261 17.47 -19.53 -4.54
C VAL A 261 17.07 -18.14 -4.04
N LEU A 262 16.54 -18.03 -2.81
CA LEU A 262 15.96 -16.76 -2.35
C LEU A 262 17.03 -15.74 -1.94
N GLU A 263 18.10 -16.13 -1.29
CA GLU A 263 19.22 -15.23 -0.99
C GLU A 263 19.93 -14.73 -2.26
N PRO A 264 20.24 -15.58 -3.28
CA PRO A 264 20.65 -15.09 -4.60
C PRO A 264 19.69 -14.09 -5.23
N LEU A 265 18.38 -14.30 -5.11
CA LEU A 265 17.37 -13.36 -5.59
C LEU A 265 17.43 -12.04 -4.81
N PHE A 266 17.44 -12.08 -3.48
CA PHE A 266 17.41 -10.88 -2.64
C PHE A 266 18.69 -10.06 -2.80
N PHE A 267 19.84 -10.69 -2.58
CA PHE A 267 21.12 -9.99 -2.51
C PHE A 267 21.81 -9.88 -3.87
N GLY A 268 21.66 -10.91 -4.69
CA GLY A 268 22.34 -11.01 -5.98
C GLY A 268 21.62 -10.33 -7.14
N VAL A 269 20.30 -10.17 -7.06
CA VAL A 269 19.50 -9.61 -8.17
C VAL A 269 18.80 -8.31 -7.78
N LEU A 270 17.98 -8.34 -6.74
CA LEU A 270 17.21 -7.16 -6.31
C LEU A 270 18.11 -6.06 -5.74
N ASN A 271 19.20 -6.42 -5.09
CA ASN A 271 20.13 -5.47 -4.45
C ASN A 271 21.43 -5.23 -5.25
N THR A 272 21.62 -5.88 -6.38
CA THR A 272 22.87 -5.77 -7.16
C THR A 272 22.59 -5.31 -8.58
N LYS A 273 23.35 -4.32 -9.05
CA LYS A 273 23.23 -3.81 -10.42
C LYS A 273 23.46 -4.92 -11.45
N PRO A 274 22.73 -4.90 -12.58
CA PRO A 274 22.83 -5.95 -13.58
C PRO A 274 24.25 -6.29 -14.00
N GLU A 275 25.08 -5.28 -14.20
CA GLU A 275 26.49 -5.42 -14.63
C GLU A 275 27.42 -6.04 -13.57
N GLU A 276 27.02 -6.07 -12.30
CA GLU A 276 27.81 -6.58 -11.17
C GLU A 276 27.33 -7.98 -10.72
N ARG A 277 26.16 -8.45 -11.21
CA ARG A 277 25.51 -9.69 -10.74
C ARG A 277 26.39 -10.92 -10.94
N GLU A 278 26.93 -11.13 -12.13
CA GLU A 278 27.73 -12.31 -12.46
C GLU A 278 28.98 -12.41 -11.55
N ALA A 279 29.70 -11.30 -11.39
CA ALA A 279 30.87 -11.25 -10.52
C ALA A 279 30.53 -11.58 -9.05
N LEU A 280 29.38 -11.10 -8.57
CA LEU A 280 28.91 -11.40 -7.22
C LEU A 280 28.52 -12.87 -7.07
N PHE A 281 27.82 -13.46 -8.04
CA PHE A 281 27.41 -14.87 -8.03
C PHE A 281 28.65 -15.79 -7.97
N ILE A 282 29.68 -15.52 -8.79
CA ILE A 282 30.96 -16.23 -8.75
C ILE A 282 31.62 -16.10 -7.36
N LYS A 283 31.71 -14.87 -6.85
CA LYS A 283 32.31 -14.59 -5.53
C LYS A 283 31.61 -15.31 -4.38
N LYS A 284 30.29 -15.42 -4.43
CA LYS A 284 29.46 -16.07 -3.41
C LYS A 284 29.33 -17.58 -3.61
N GLY A 285 29.76 -18.12 -4.75
CA GLY A 285 29.58 -19.53 -5.10
C GLY A 285 28.13 -19.91 -5.41
N TRP A 286 27.28 -18.94 -5.79
CA TRP A 286 25.91 -19.18 -6.20
C TRP A 286 25.83 -19.72 -7.63
N ASN A 287 24.76 -20.45 -7.91
CA ASN A 287 24.54 -21.01 -9.24
C ASN A 287 24.26 -19.92 -10.29
N ILE A 288 25.20 -19.74 -11.24
CA ILE A 288 25.12 -18.71 -12.29
C ILE A 288 23.88 -18.91 -13.19
N SER A 289 23.38 -20.15 -13.36
CA SER A 289 22.18 -20.39 -14.17
C SER A 289 20.93 -19.68 -13.64
N LEU A 290 20.90 -19.31 -12.36
CA LEU A 290 19.83 -18.50 -11.77
C LEU A 290 19.73 -17.11 -12.40
N LEU A 291 20.82 -16.55 -12.94
CA LEU A 291 20.77 -15.23 -13.59
C LEU A 291 19.86 -15.23 -14.82
N THR A 292 19.83 -16.34 -15.56
CA THR A 292 18.88 -16.52 -16.67
C THR A 292 17.44 -16.66 -16.17
N GLU A 293 17.25 -17.35 -15.04
CA GLU A 293 15.93 -17.53 -14.44
C GLU A 293 15.38 -16.21 -13.86
N PHE A 294 16.27 -15.39 -13.34
CA PHE A 294 15.94 -14.08 -12.77
C PHE A 294 15.98 -12.94 -13.80
N GLU A 295 16.08 -13.26 -15.09
CA GLU A 295 15.88 -12.28 -16.15
C GLU A 295 14.47 -11.67 -16.03
N GLY A 296 14.36 -10.35 -16.22
CA GLY A 296 13.10 -9.63 -16.04
C GLY A 296 12.72 -9.34 -14.58
N ILE A 297 13.69 -9.48 -13.64
CA ILE A 297 13.56 -8.99 -12.26
C ILE A 297 14.34 -7.69 -12.10
N PRO A 298 13.72 -6.65 -11.52
CA PRO A 298 14.33 -5.34 -11.43
C PRO A 298 15.48 -5.27 -10.42
N TYR A 299 16.35 -4.29 -10.60
CA TYR A 299 17.24 -3.78 -9.58
C TYR A 299 16.53 -2.68 -8.78
N LEU A 300 16.37 -2.87 -7.48
CA LEU A 300 15.62 -1.93 -6.63
C LEU A 300 16.51 -1.18 -5.66
N ASN A 301 17.61 -1.79 -5.24
CA ASN A 301 18.59 -1.17 -4.36
C ASN A 301 17.97 -0.50 -3.13
N GLY A 302 17.18 -1.21 -2.37
CA GLY A 302 16.61 -0.69 -1.13
C GLY A 302 17.17 -1.40 0.09
N GLY A 303 17.30 -0.72 1.23
CA GLY A 303 17.80 -1.31 2.48
C GLY A 303 17.09 -2.60 2.92
N LEU A 304 15.90 -2.89 2.37
CA LEU A 304 15.19 -4.16 2.61
C LEU A 304 15.98 -5.38 2.11
N PHE A 305 16.66 -5.26 0.97
CA PHE A 305 17.46 -6.33 0.36
C PHE A 305 18.98 -6.16 0.61
N GLU A 306 19.38 -5.15 1.37
CA GLU A 306 20.77 -5.02 1.79
C GLU A 306 21.04 -6.07 2.89
N PRO A 307 22.09 -6.92 2.74
CA PRO A 307 22.46 -7.88 3.78
C PRO A 307 23.01 -7.16 5.01
N ASP A 308 22.59 -7.57 6.18
CA ASP A 308 23.09 -7.08 7.45
C ASP A 308 23.60 -8.22 8.36
N ASN A 309 23.93 -7.89 9.62
CA ASN A 309 24.45 -8.89 10.55
C ASN A 309 23.44 -10.01 10.87
N ILE A 310 22.14 -9.76 10.73
CA ILE A 310 21.09 -10.76 10.95
C ILE A 310 21.08 -11.77 9.81
N ASP A 311 21.35 -11.34 8.58
CA ASP A 311 21.42 -12.20 7.40
C ASP A 311 22.67 -13.13 7.37
N ASN A 312 23.63 -12.94 8.29
CA ASN A 312 24.76 -13.85 8.43
C ASN A 312 24.40 -15.17 9.15
N LEU A 313 23.18 -15.31 9.64
CA LEU A 313 22.69 -16.57 10.20
C LEU A 313 22.51 -17.57 9.05
N THR A 314 23.27 -18.67 9.08
CA THR A 314 23.10 -19.76 8.10
C THR A 314 21.93 -20.62 8.53
N ILE A 315 20.73 -20.25 8.08
CA ILE A 315 19.46 -20.90 8.42
C ILE A 315 18.76 -21.28 7.13
N ASP A 316 18.35 -22.54 7.02
CA ASP A 316 17.40 -23.00 6.01
C ASP A 316 16.14 -23.54 6.67
N PHE A 317 15.04 -23.54 5.92
CA PHE A 317 13.75 -24.04 6.37
C PHE A 317 13.24 -25.13 5.44
N PRO A 318 12.44 -26.09 5.93
CA PRO A 318 11.80 -27.09 5.08
C PRO A 318 11.05 -26.45 3.90
N TYR A 319 11.17 -27.03 2.72
CA TYR A 319 10.45 -26.59 1.51
C TYR A 319 8.95 -26.38 1.76
N SER A 320 8.32 -27.28 2.52
CA SER A 320 6.90 -27.20 2.84
C SER A 320 6.47 -25.89 3.50
N TYR A 321 7.39 -25.19 4.22
CA TYR A 321 7.07 -23.91 4.85
C TYR A 321 6.87 -22.80 3.82
N PHE A 322 7.73 -22.76 2.81
CA PHE A 322 7.59 -21.79 1.72
C PHE A 322 6.37 -22.11 0.85
N LYS A 323 6.13 -23.41 0.56
CA LYS A 323 4.94 -23.83 -0.21
C LYS A 323 3.65 -23.43 0.49
N GLU A 324 3.49 -23.72 1.78
CA GLU A 324 2.31 -23.36 2.55
C GLU A 324 2.16 -21.85 2.73
N LEU A 325 3.27 -21.11 2.83
CA LEU A 325 3.24 -19.65 2.84
C LEU A 325 2.75 -19.09 1.50
N MET A 326 3.16 -19.66 0.37
CA MET A 326 2.64 -19.27 -0.95
C MET A 326 1.16 -19.62 -1.10
N ASP A 327 0.75 -20.81 -0.66
CA ASP A 327 -0.66 -21.20 -0.66
C ASP A 327 -1.52 -20.26 0.21
N PHE A 328 -0.98 -19.83 1.34
CA PHE A 328 -1.62 -18.84 2.19
C PHE A 328 -1.75 -17.48 1.48
N PHE A 329 -0.70 -16.97 0.84
CA PHE A 329 -0.77 -15.71 0.10
C PHE A 329 -1.74 -15.78 -1.08
N ALA A 330 -1.84 -16.92 -1.77
CA ALA A 330 -2.74 -17.14 -2.90
C ALA A 330 -4.25 -17.09 -2.52
N ILE A 331 -4.59 -17.07 -1.24
CA ILE A 331 -5.97 -16.87 -0.77
C ILE A 331 -6.41 -15.41 -0.96
N TYR A 332 -5.46 -14.48 -0.83
CA TYR A 332 -5.73 -13.04 -0.72
C TYR A 332 -5.34 -12.28 -1.97
N ASN A 333 -6.13 -11.26 -2.28
CA ASN A 333 -5.72 -10.25 -3.24
C ASN A 333 -4.81 -9.24 -2.54
N PHE A 334 -3.69 -8.87 -3.18
CA PHE A 334 -2.80 -7.81 -2.72
C PHE A 334 -3.11 -6.54 -3.51
N THR A 335 -3.22 -5.42 -2.83
CA THR A 335 -3.41 -4.12 -3.48
C THR A 335 -2.13 -3.31 -3.33
N ILE A 336 -1.67 -2.70 -4.42
CA ILE A 336 -0.38 -1.99 -4.43
C ILE A 336 -0.50 -0.67 -3.66
N ASP A 337 -1.67 -0.01 -3.76
CA ASP A 337 -1.95 1.28 -3.14
C ASP A 337 -2.60 1.12 -1.76
N GLU A 338 -2.27 2.01 -0.83
CA GLU A 338 -2.97 2.04 0.46
C GLU A 338 -4.41 2.49 0.27
N ASN A 339 -5.34 1.81 0.93
CA ASN A 339 -6.76 2.12 0.86
C ASN A 339 -7.06 3.52 1.42
N ASP A 340 -7.99 4.22 0.78
CA ASP A 340 -8.59 5.43 1.34
C ASP A 340 -9.71 5.03 2.30
N PRO A 341 -9.96 5.72 3.44
CA PRO A 341 -11.06 5.40 4.35
C PRO A 341 -12.44 5.37 3.70
N GLU A 342 -12.61 6.13 2.61
CA GLU A 342 -13.87 6.21 1.88
C GLU A 342 -13.93 5.26 0.67
N ASP A 343 -12.78 4.70 0.23
CA ASP A 343 -12.68 3.85 -0.95
C ASP A 343 -11.64 2.74 -0.74
N SER A 344 -12.10 1.59 -0.27
CA SER A 344 -11.25 0.45 0.07
C SER A 344 -11.43 -0.71 -0.91
N GLU A 345 -10.32 -1.22 -1.43
CA GLU A 345 -10.30 -2.53 -2.08
C GLU A 345 -10.25 -3.63 -1.01
N VAL A 346 -11.07 -4.67 -1.15
CA VAL A 346 -11.07 -5.82 -0.24
C VAL A 346 -9.86 -6.70 -0.59
N GLY A 347 -8.70 -6.26 -0.18
CA GLY A 347 -7.40 -6.86 -0.43
C GLY A 347 -6.39 -6.45 0.64
N ILE A 348 -5.23 -7.10 0.63
CA ILE A 348 -4.13 -6.80 1.53
C ILE A 348 -3.40 -5.57 1.01
N ASP A 349 -3.44 -4.48 1.76
CA ASP A 349 -2.73 -3.25 1.43
C ASP A 349 -1.45 -3.06 2.26
N PRO A 350 -0.55 -2.14 1.86
CA PRO A 350 0.67 -1.88 2.60
C PRO A 350 0.47 -1.41 4.04
N GLU A 351 -0.61 -0.69 4.35
CA GLU A 351 -0.94 -0.24 5.70
C GLU A 351 -1.15 -1.41 6.66
N MET A 352 -1.80 -2.45 6.15
CA MET A 352 -2.08 -3.65 6.92
C MET A 352 -0.82 -4.35 7.40
N LEU A 353 0.29 -4.25 6.66
CA LEU A 353 1.58 -4.78 7.11
C LEU A 353 2.03 -4.10 8.40
N GLY A 354 1.85 -2.78 8.50
CA GLY A 354 2.12 -2.06 9.74
C GLY A 354 1.36 -2.64 10.92
N HIS A 355 0.05 -2.80 10.76
CA HIS A 355 -0.82 -3.39 11.78
C HIS A 355 -0.41 -4.82 12.17
N ILE A 356 -0.03 -5.65 11.20
CA ILE A 356 0.42 -7.04 11.44
C ILE A 356 1.71 -7.05 12.25
N PHE A 357 2.71 -6.27 11.83
CA PHE A 357 4.02 -6.27 12.47
C PHE A 357 3.97 -5.69 13.88
N GLU A 358 3.20 -4.62 14.10
CA GLU A 358 2.98 -4.08 15.45
C GLU A 358 2.35 -5.12 16.38
N ASN A 359 1.38 -5.91 15.90
CA ASN A 359 0.72 -6.94 16.70
C ASN A 359 1.53 -8.25 16.84
N LEU A 360 2.55 -8.48 15.99
CA LEU A 360 3.50 -9.60 16.16
C LEU A 360 4.57 -9.32 17.22
N LEU A 361 4.69 -8.09 17.72
CA LEU A 361 5.53 -7.79 18.87
C LEU A 361 4.88 -8.42 20.11
N GLU A 362 5.47 -9.48 20.65
CA GLU A 362 4.93 -10.28 21.76
C GLU A 362 4.71 -9.48 23.05
N ASP A 363 5.32 -8.30 23.17
CA ASP A 363 5.31 -7.43 24.36
C ASP A 363 4.65 -6.07 24.11
N ASN A 364 3.63 -6.00 23.25
CA ASN A 364 2.99 -4.72 22.86
C ASN A 364 2.51 -3.87 24.05
N LYS A 365 1.97 -4.52 25.09
CA LYS A 365 1.47 -3.80 26.28
C LYS A 365 2.61 -3.15 27.08
N ASP A 366 3.76 -3.79 27.14
CA ASP A 366 4.92 -3.30 27.89
C ASP A 366 5.72 -2.27 27.10
N LYS A 367 5.61 -2.26 25.76
CA LYS A 367 6.33 -1.34 24.86
C LYS A 367 5.50 -0.14 24.40
N GLY A 368 4.21 -0.09 24.72
CA GLY A 368 3.34 1.03 24.38
C GLY A 368 3.07 1.21 22.88
N ALA A 369 3.27 0.14 22.08
CA ALA A 369 2.99 0.18 20.65
C ALA A 369 1.48 0.01 20.42
N PHE A 370 0.81 1.07 19.99
CA PHE A 370 -0.62 1.08 19.65
C PHE A 370 -0.81 1.57 18.22
N TYR A 371 -1.62 0.84 17.45
CA TYR A 371 -2.05 1.29 16.13
C TYR A 371 -3.00 2.49 16.26
N THR A 372 -2.72 3.56 15.52
CA THR A 372 -3.61 4.71 15.45
C THR A 372 -4.55 4.56 14.27
N PRO A 373 -5.88 4.61 14.49
CA PRO A 373 -6.87 4.53 13.40
C PRO A 373 -6.63 5.57 12.31
N LYS A 374 -6.85 5.17 11.06
CA LYS A 374 -6.55 5.96 9.86
C LYS A 374 -7.28 7.31 9.84
N GLU A 375 -8.51 7.35 10.31
CA GLU A 375 -9.31 8.57 10.40
C GLU A 375 -8.65 9.61 11.31
N ILE A 376 -8.08 9.14 12.45
CA ILE A 376 -7.35 10.02 13.39
C ILE A 376 -6.06 10.52 12.75
N VAL A 377 -5.31 9.61 12.09
CA VAL A 377 -4.08 9.97 11.37
C VAL A 377 -4.37 11.04 10.33
N GLN A 378 -5.37 10.84 9.49
CA GLN A 378 -5.74 11.80 8.45
C GLN A 378 -6.14 13.16 9.03
N TYR A 379 -6.99 13.16 10.06
CA TYR A 379 -7.40 14.40 10.72
C TYR A 379 -6.18 15.17 11.26
N MET A 380 -5.31 14.51 12.00
CA MET A 380 -4.14 15.16 12.60
C MET A 380 -3.16 15.66 11.54
N CYS A 381 -2.92 14.88 10.48
CA CYS A 381 -2.04 15.28 9.38
C CYS A 381 -2.60 16.50 8.64
N ARG A 382 -3.90 16.50 8.30
CA ARG A 382 -4.56 17.64 7.64
C ARG A 382 -4.49 18.89 8.51
N GLN A 383 -4.85 18.79 9.79
CA GLN A 383 -4.81 19.92 10.72
C GLN A 383 -3.40 20.48 10.91
N SER A 384 -2.39 19.62 10.98
CA SER A 384 -0.99 20.04 11.09
C SER A 384 -0.54 20.83 9.86
N VAL A 385 -0.87 20.38 8.66
CA VAL A 385 -0.52 21.09 7.41
C VAL A 385 -1.32 22.39 7.27
N ILE A 386 -2.62 22.41 7.64
CA ILE A 386 -3.44 23.63 7.66
C ILE A 386 -2.81 24.68 8.59
N GLN A 387 -2.45 24.30 9.79
CA GLN A 387 -1.86 25.24 10.76
C GLN A 387 -0.47 25.72 10.32
N TYR A 388 0.35 24.84 9.72
CA TYR A 388 1.62 25.24 9.14
C TYR A 388 1.44 26.30 8.05
N LEU A 389 0.53 26.07 7.10
CA LEU A 389 0.26 27.02 6.03
C LEU A 389 -0.31 28.36 6.56
N LYS A 390 -1.26 28.32 7.49
CA LYS A 390 -1.81 29.53 8.14
C LYS A 390 -0.76 30.33 8.91
N THR A 391 0.21 29.66 9.51
CA THR A 391 1.32 30.32 10.21
C THR A 391 2.26 31.04 9.25
N HIS A 392 2.54 30.46 8.08
CA HIS A 392 3.43 31.05 7.09
C HIS A 392 2.73 32.06 6.15
N GLU A 393 1.41 31.95 6.04
CA GLU A 393 0.55 32.85 5.27
C GLU A 393 -0.62 33.33 6.18
N PRO A 394 -0.35 34.24 7.13
CA PRO A 394 -1.29 34.57 8.20
C PRO A 394 -2.46 35.47 7.78
N SER A 395 -2.56 35.82 6.49
CA SER A 395 -3.67 36.63 6.00
C SER A 395 -4.99 35.87 6.03
N GLU A 396 -6.03 36.44 6.64
CA GLU A 396 -7.37 35.84 6.76
C GLU A 396 -7.96 35.46 5.39
N GLN A 397 -7.60 36.18 4.33
CA GLN A 397 -8.07 35.87 2.97
C GLN A 397 -7.69 34.45 2.48
N TYR A 398 -6.65 33.82 3.05
CA TYR A 398 -6.22 32.48 2.66
C TYR A 398 -6.79 31.40 3.60
N ALA A 399 -7.35 31.74 4.75
CA ALA A 399 -7.72 30.77 5.77
C ALA A 399 -8.71 29.71 5.26
N GLU A 400 -9.79 30.13 4.62
CA GLU A 400 -10.79 29.24 4.02
C GLU A 400 -10.20 28.48 2.82
N ALA A 401 -9.43 29.14 1.97
CA ALA A 401 -8.81 28.53 0.79
C ALA A 401 -7.81 27.41 1.16
N ILE A 402 -7.06 27.57 2.27
CA ILE A 402 -6.17 26.53 2.80
C ILE A 402 -7.00 25.33 3.29
N GLU A 403 -8.08 25.58 4.04
CA GLU A 403 -8.94 24.49 4.53
C GLU A 403 -9.58 23.71 3.39
N GLN A 404 -10.14 24.38 2.37
CA GLN A 404 -10.72 23.76 1.19
C GLN A 404 -9.67 22.93 0.40
N LEU A 405 -8.46 23.46 0.23
CA LEU A 405 -7.38 22.75 -0.45
C LEU A 405 -7.01 21.44 0.28
N ILE A 406 -6.83 21.50 1.58
CA ILE A 406 -6.31 20.37 2.37
C ILE A 406 -7.41 19.36 2.74
N ASN A 407 -8.62 19.81 3.07
CA ASN A 407 -9.69 18.91 3.48
C ASN A 407 -10.45 18.34 2.27
N ASP A 408 -10.74 19.17 1.27
CA ASP A 408 -11.69 18.84 0.21
C ASP A 408 -10.99 18.66 -1.17
N GLY A 409 -9.71 19.04 -1.27
CA GLY A 409 -8.98 19.06 -2.54
C GLY A 409 -9.45 20.15 -3.51
N ILE A 410 -10.19 21.15 -3.02
CA ILE A 410 -10.74 22.23 -3.83
C ILE A 410 -9.74 23.39 -3.88
N VAL A 411 -9.37 23.80 -5.10
CA VAL A 411 -8.53 24.98 -5.30
C VAL A 411 -9.41 26.22 -5.42
N ASN A 412 -9.54 26.94 -4.30
CA ASN A 412 -10.29 28.20 -4.25
C ASN A 412 -9.74 29.21 -5.30
N PRO A 413 -10.59 30.04 -5.92
CA PRO A 413 -10.17 31.03 -6.94
C PRO A 413 -8.95 31.89 -6.56
N ILE A 414 -8.77 32.21 -5.28
CA ILE A 414 -7.60 32.96 -4.83
C ILE A 414 -6.28 32.18 -5.02
N LEU A 415 -6.30 30.84 -4.83
CA LEU A 415 -5.15 29.97 -5.03
C LEU A 415 -4.90 29.60 -6.50
N GLN A 416 -5.83 29.89 -7.40
CA GLN A 416 -5.67 29.69 -8.84
C GLN A 416 -4.70 30.71 -9.47
N ASN A 417 -4.40 31.80 -8.77
CA ASN A 417 -3.38 32.75 -9.22
C ASN A 417 -1.99 32.08 -9.24
N LYS A 418 -1.32 32.11 -10.39
CA LYS A 418 -0.04 31.42 -10.62
C LYS A 418 1.00 31.71 -9.54
N ASN A 419 1.20 32.98 -9.17
CA ASN A 419 2.23 33.35 -8.21
C ASN A 419 1.87 32.85 -6.80
N ILE A 420 0.59 32.84 -6.46
CA ILE A 420 0.09 32.33 -5.18
C ILE A 420 0.23 30.81 -5.16
N ALA A 421 -0.19 30.11 -6.23
CA ALA A 421 -0.02 28.67 -6.35
C ALA A 421 1.44 28.23 -6.22
N ILE A 422 2.38 28.92 -6.87
CA ILE A 422 3.82 28.67 -6.75
C ILE A 422 4.28 28.84 -5.30
N ARG A 423 3.84 29.91 -4.62
CA ARG A 423 4.23 30.18 -3.25
C ARG A 423 3.74 29.10 -2.27
N PHE A 424 2.48 28.68 -2.36
CA PHE A 424 1.94 27.60 -1.55
C PHE A 424 2.60 26.25 -1.86
N THR A 425 2.85 25.96 -3.14
CA THR A 425 3.59 24.75 -3.55
C THR A 425 5.00 24.73 -2.94
N ARG A 426 5.69 25.88 -2.91
CA ARG A 426 7.01 25.99 -2.26
C ARG A 426 6.93 25.71 -0.76
N LEU A 427 5.97 26.29 -0.03
CA LEU A 427 5.78 26.03 1.40
C LEU A 427 5.55 24.53 1.68
N LEU A 428 4.72 23.87 0.86
CA LEU A 428 4.45 22.43 0.98
C LEU A 428 5.71 21.58 0.71
N LYS A 429 6.60 22.02 -0.20
CA LYS A 429 7.88 21.35 -0.49
C LYS A 429 8.96 21.61 0.57
N GLU A 430 8.88 22.72 1.31
CA GLU A 430 9.87 23.12 2.30
C GLU A 430 9.56 22.62 3.73
N VAL A 431 8.31 22.29 4.04
CA VAL A 431 7.92 21.82 5.38
C VAL A 431 8.74 20.61 5.83
N LYS A 432 9.19 20.61 7.10
CA LYS A 432 9.89 19.48 7.71
C LYS A 432 9.00 18.89 8.81
N VAL A 433 8.76 17.60 8.70
CA VAL A 433 7.94 16.85 9.64
C VAL A 433 8.80 15.74 10.24
N CYS A 434 8.85 15.71 11.56
CA CYS A 434 9.56 14.68 12.31
C CYS A 434 8.58 13.95 13.23
N ASP A 435 8.52 12.63 13.09
CA ASP A 435 7.79 11.76 14.01
C ASP A 435 8.80 11.08 14.95
N PRO A 436 8.83 11.44 16.25
CA PRO A 436 9.81 10.90 17.19
C PRO A 436 9.48 9.49 17.69
N ALA A 437 8.33 8.94 17.33
CA ALA A 437 7.86 7.59 17.66
C ALA A 437 7.08 7.01 16.47
N ILE A 438 7.78 6.89 15.33
CA ILE A 438 7.18 6.66 14.02
C ILE A 438 6.35 5.38 13.91
N GLY A 439 6.65 4.36 14.74
CA GLY A 439 6.02 3.05 14.64
C GLY A 439 6.18 2.48 13.23
N SER A 440 5.11 1.90 12.71
CA SER A 440 5.04 1.39 11.33
C SER A 440 4.82 2.49 10.26
N GLY A 441 4.91 3.77 10.63
CA GLY A 441 4.86 4.90 9.70
C GLY A 441 3.47 5.46 9.40
N ALA A 442 2.48 5.28 10.26
CA ALA A 442 1.10 5.74 10.01
C ALA A 442 1.02 7.25 9.76
N PHE A 443 1.53 8.09 10.68
CA PHE A 443 1.52 9.54 10.53
C PHE A 443 2.36 10.04 9.36
N PRO A 444 3.62 9.59 9.17
CA PRO A 444 4.42 9.96 8.02
C PRO A 444 3.79 9.60 6.67
N MET A 445 3.12 8.45 6.57
CA MET A 445 2.35 8.10 5.37
C MET A 445 1.16 9.04 5.16
N GLY A 446 0.44 9.37 6.24
CA GLY A 446 -0.62 10.38 6.19
C GLY A 446 -0.13 11.73 5.69
N ILE A 447 1.01 12.21 6.21
CA ILE A 447 1.65 13.46 5.75
C ILE A 447 2.08 13.36 4.27
N LEU A 448 2.68 12.25 3.85
CA LEU A 448 3.04 12.02 2.44
C LEU A 448 1.83 12.26 1.53
N TYR A 449 0.69 11.67 1.84
CA TYR A 449 -0.52 11.81 1.02
C TYR A 449 -1.11 13.22 1.08
N VAL A 450 -1.17 13.86 2.25
CA VAL A 450 -1.68 15.24 2.38
C VAL A 450 -0.84 16.21 1.55
N LEU A 451 0.49 16.15 1.67
CA LEU A 451 1.40 17.01 0.90
C LEU A 451 1.31 16.71 -0.60
N TYR A 452 1.32 15.43 -0.98
CA TYR A 452 1.22 15.00 -2.37
C TYR A 452 -0.06 15.51 -3.04
N HIS A 453 -1.23 15.32 -2.41
CA HIS A 453 -2.50 15.76 -2.97
C HIS A 453 -2.59 17.28 -3.07
N ALA A 454 -2.15 18.02 -2.05
CA ALA A 454 -2.15 19.47 -2.08
C ALA A 454 -1.25 20.02 -3.22
N ILE A 455 -0.04 19.47 -3.39
CA ILE A 455 0.88 19.83 -4.48
C ILE A 455 0.27 19.46 -5.85
N HIS A 456 -0.35 18.28 -5.96
CA HIS A 456 -1.01 17.85 -7.20
C HIS A 456 -2.16 18.78 -7.60
N HIS A 457 -3.02 19.17 -6.67
CA HIS A 457 -4.13 20.10 -6.95
C HIS A 457 -3.65 21.48 -7.37
N LEU A 458 -2.57 21.98 -6.76
CA LEU A 458 -1.98 23.28 -7.13
C LEU A 458 -1.20 23.26 -8.43
N HIS A 459 -0.74 22.08 -8.90
CA HIS A 459 0.18 21.98 -10.03
C HIS A 459 -0.34 22.62 -11.32
N SER A 460 -1.60 22.36 -11.70
CA SER A 460 -2.20 22.93 -12.91
C SER A 460 -2.25 24.46 -12.91
N HIS A 461 -2.25 25.09 -11.75
CA HIS A 461 -2.24 26.54 -11.59
C HIS A 461 -0.82 27.10 -11.43
N ALA A 462 0.08 26.37 -10.78
CA ALA A 462 1.47 26.75 -10.62
C ALA A 462 2.27 26.60 -11.93
N GLU A 463 2.04 25.49 -12.64
CA GLU A 463 2.74 25.09 -13.86
C GLU A 463 1.75 24.65 -14.95
N PRO A 464 1.01 25.57 -15.60
CA PRO A 464 -0.10 25.23 -16.52
C PRO A 464 0.29 24.38 -17.73
N HIS A 465 1.58 24.36 -18.09
CA HIS A 465 2.11 23.59 -19.23
C HIS A 465 3.06 22.48 -18.79
N GLY A 466 3.22 22.27 -17.48
CA GLY A 466 4.08 21.22 -16.91
C GLY A 466 3.35 19.87 -16.82
N ASN A 467 4.08 18.79 -17.06
CA ASN A 467 3.58 17.45 -16.76
C ASN A 467 3.82 17.14 -15.28
N PHE A 468 2.78 16.75 -14.57
CA PHE A 468 2.91 16.32 -13.18
C PHE A 468 3.54 14.93 -13.10
N ASN A 469 4.65 14.82 -12.37
CA ASN A 469 5.30 13.54 -12.14
C ASN A 469 5.01 13.04 -10.71
N SER A 470 4.06 12.13 -10.57
CA SER A 470 3.62 11.56 -9.30
C SER A 470 4.76 10.90 -8.53
N THR A 471 5.52 10.03 -9.20
CA THR A 471 6.65 9.29 -8.58
C THR A 471 7.71 10.23 -8.06
N GLN A 472 8.13 11.22 -8.86
CA GLN A 472 9.15 12.18 -8.46
C GLN A 472 8.66 13.07 -7.31
N THR A 473 7.40 13.51 -7.35
CA THR A 473 6.82 14.33 -6.27
C THR A 473 6.78 13.57 -4.94
N LYS A 474 6.34 12.30 -4.93
CA LYS A 474 6.36 11.46 -3.73
C LYS A 474 7.80 11.22 -3.24
N ARG A 475 8.73 10.96 -4.17
CA ARG A 475 10.17 10.80 -3.85
C ARG A 475 10.73 12.03 -3.17
N ASP A 476 10.47 13.22 -3.72
CA ASP A 476 10.94 14.49 -3.17
C ASP A 476 10.37 14.74 -1.77
N ILE A 477 9.10 14.45 -1.53
CA ILE A 477 8.47 14.56 -0.21
C ILE A 477 9.14 13.61 0.79
N ILE A 478 9.32 12.34 0.45
CA ILE A 478 9.96 11.35 1.32
C ILE A 478 11.39 11.77 1.65
N GLN A 479 12.15 12.23 0.66
CA GLN A 479 13.54 12.60 0.83
C GLN A 479 13.75 13.94 1.54
N ASN A 480 12.83 14.89 1.38
CA ASN A 480 13.07 16.26 1.84
C ASN A 480 12.19 16.66 3.04
N ASN A 481 10.98 16.12 3.16
CA ASN A 481 10.01 16.59 4.14
C ASN A 481 9.91 15.69 5.37
N ILE A 482 10.10 14.36 5.24
CA ILE A 482 9.74 13.37 6.26
C ILE A 482 10.98 12.83 6.98
N PHE A 483 10.89 12.80 8.32
CA PHE A 483 11.88 12.23 9.23
C PHE A 483 11.16 11.43 10.31
N GLY A 484 11.76 10.33 10.76
CA GLY A 484 11.18 9.52 11.81
C GLY A 484 12.19 8.73 12.61
N VAL A 485 11.86 8.47 13.86
CA VAL A 485 12.66 7.66 14.76
C VAL A 485 11.75 6.68 15.49
N ASP A 486 12.19 5.42 15.65
CA ASP A 486 11.54 4.48 16.54
C ASP A 486 12.57 3.63 17.27
N ILE A 487 12.23 3.16 18.45
CA ILE A 487 13.13 2.31 19.26
C ILE A 487 13.16 0.87 18.74
N GLU A 488 12.12 0.45 18.01
CA GLU A 488 11.97 -0.90 17.49
C GLU A 488 12.39 -0.98 16.02
N GLN A 489 13.46 -1.72 15.74
CA GLN A 489 13.98 -1.89 14.37
C GLN A 489 12.92 -2.44 13.40
N GLY A 490 12.12 -3.41 13.84
CA GLY A 490 11.06 -3.99 13.00
C GLY A 490 10.00 -2.98 12.57
N ALA A 491 9.65 -2.01 13.43
CA ALA A 491 8.73 -0.92 13.09
C ALA A 491 9.35 0.00 12.02
N VAL A 492 10.63 0.38 12.21
CA VAL A 492 11.40 1.17 11.24
C VAL A 492 11.44 0.49 9.87
N ASP A 493 11.71 -0.82 9.82
CA ASP A 493 11.78 -1.58 8.57
C ASP A 493 10.43 -1.58 7.83
N ILE A 494 9.32 -1.66 8.55
CA ILE A 494 7.97 -1.58 7.97
C ILE A 494 7.64 -0.18 7.48
N ALA A 495 7.98 0.86 8.25
CA ALA A 495 7.79 2.23 7.79
C ALA A 495 8.54 2.47 6.46
N ARG A 496 9.79 2.03 6.36
CA ARG A 496 10.57 2.11 5.11
C ARG A 496 9.93 1.32 3.97
N LEU A 497 9.45 0.10 4.24
CA LEU A 497 8.76 -0.73 3.27
C LEU A 497 7.53 -0.02 2.70
N ARG A 498 6.70 0.60 3.53
CA ARG A 498 5.51 1.35 3.10
C ARG A 498 5.88 2.53 2.20
N PHE A 499 6.92 3.28 2.53
CA PHE A 499 7.42 4.36 1.65
C PHE A 499 7.88 3.85 0.30
N TRP A 500 8.61 2.72 0.26
CA TRP A 500 9.03 2.13 -1.00
C TRP A 500 7.85 1.65 -1.83
N LEU A 501 6.84 1.03 -1.21
CA LEU A 501 5.62 0.64 -1.91
C LEU A 501 4.88 1.85 -2.46
N ALA A 502 4.77 2.95 -1.71
CA ALA A 502 4.15 4.18 -2.18
C ALA A 502 4.84 4.79 -3.43
N LEU A 503 6.15 4.56 -3.58
CA LEU A 503 6.88 4.94 -4.81
C LEU A 503 6.63 3.96 -5.96
N VAL A 504 6.59 2.66 -5.68
CA VAL A 504 6.35 1.60 -6.67
C VAL A 504 4.97 1.75 -7.33
N VAL A 505 3.96 2.18 -6.57
CA VAL A 505 2.58 2.36 -7.08
C VAL A 505 2.53 3.21 -8.34
N ASP A 506 3.15 4.39 -8.31
CA ASP A 506 3.06 5.37 -9.40
C ASP A 506 4.14 5.20 -10.46
N ALA A 507 5.19 4.42 -10.19
CA ALA A 507 6.28 4.24 -11.12
C ALA A 507 5.87 3.34 -12.29
N GLU A 508 6.13 3.78 -13.51
CA GLU A 508 5.93 2.99 -14.74
C GLU A 508 7.05 1.97 -14.94
N GLU A 509 8.26 2.34 -14.52
CA GLU A 509 9.46 1.53 -14.61
C GLU A 509 10.16 1.42 -13.26
N PRO A 510 10.82 0.28 -12.97
CA PRO A 510 11.61 0.14 -11.77
C PRO A 510 12.73 1.18 -11.70
N GLN A 511 12.80 1.86 -10.59
CA GLN A 511 13.88 2.79 -10.27
C GLN A 511 14.50 2.40 -8.93
N PRO A 512 15.81 2.62 -8.75
CA PRO A 512 16.43 2.42 -7.46
C PRO A 512 15.66 3.15 -6.36
N LEU A 513 15.31 2.41 -5.30
CA LEU A 513 14.59 2.97 -4.17
C LEU A 513 15.52 3.90 -3.37
N PRO A 514 15.02 5.02 -2.82
CA PRO A 514 15.85 5.91 -2.03
C PRO A 514 16.34 5.20 -0.76
N ASN A 515 17.59 5.49 -0.36
CA ASN A 515 18.06 5.07 0.95
C ASN A 515 17.37 5.92 2.03
N LEU A 516 16.66 5.25 2.94
CA LEU A 516 15.90 5.88 4.02
C LEU A 516 16.60 5.79 5.39
N ASP A 517 17.81 5.23 5.48
CA ASP A 517 18.50 4.97 6.74
C ASP A 517 18.74 6.23 7.59
N TYR A 518 18.88 7.38 6.92
CA TYR A 518 19.08 8.69 7.60
C TYR A 518 17.77 9.49 7.77
N LYS A 519 16.66 8.95 7.26
CA LYS A 519 15.35 9.60 7.33
C LYS A 519 14.46 8.92 8.35
N ILE A 520 14.47 7.58 8.30
CA ILE A 520 13.71 6.74 9.20
C ILE A 520 14.72 5.86 9.93
N THR A 521 15.00 6.18 11.18
CA THR A 521 16.12 5.60 11.93
C THR A 521 15.64 4.83 13.16
N CYS A 522 16.37 3.77 13.53
CA CYS A 522 16.16 3.09 14.79
C CYS A 522 16.99 3.78 15.89
N GLY A 523 16.32 4.20 16.96
CA GLY A 523 16.98 4.87 18.08
C GLY A 523 16.00 5.34 19.14
N ASN A 524 16.54 5.80 20.27
CA ASN A 524 15.74 6.41 21.32
C ASN A 524 15.73 7.93 21.14
N SER A 525 14.59 8.48 20.74
CA SER A 525 14.39 9.90 20.45
C SER A 525 14.53 10.81 21.70
N LEU A 526 14.45 10.24 22.90
CA LEU A 526 14.58 10.97 24.17
C LEU A 526 16.02 11.01 24.69
N LEU A 527 16.92 10.18 24.12
CA LEU A 527 18.31 10.11 24.55
C LEU A 527 19.22 10.71 23.48
N SER A 528 19.96 11.73 23.86
CA SER A 528 21.00 12.32 23.02
C SER A 528 22.37 11.96 23.57
N ARG A 529 23.28 11.52 22.69
CA ARG A 529 24.69 11.29 23.02
C ARG A 529 25.41 12.59 23.35
N TYR A 530 24.95 13.67 22.77
CA TYR A 530 25.50 15.01 22.95
C TYR A 530 24.40 15.98 23.42
N PRO A 531 24.72 16.98 24.27
CA PRO A 531 23.79 18.06 24.56
C PRO A 531 23.27 18.75 23.27
N ILE A 532 22.04 19.28 23.32
CA ILE A 532 21.38 19.87 22.15
C ILE A 532 22.15 21.09 21.60
N ASP A 533 22.85 21.79 22.48
CA ASP A 533 23.68 22.97 22.23
C ASP A 533 25.15 22.63 21.91
N ALA A 534 25.51 21.33 21.95
CA ALA A 534 26.87 20.93 21.61
C ALA A 534 27.16 21.22 20.12
N PRO A 535 28.35 21.77 19.80
CA PRO A 535 28.76 21.91 18.41
C PRO A 535 28.73 20.56 17.70
N ILE A 536 28.13 20.53 16.50
CA ILE A 536 27.96 19.28 15.73
C ILE A 536 29.30 18.62 15.40
N GLU A 537 30.38 19.40 15.37
CA GLU A 537 31.75 18.93 15.18
C GLU A 537 32.21 17.96 16.28
N ASN A 538 31.64 18.05 17.48
CA ASN A 538 31.94 17.14 18.58
C ASN A 538 31.61 15.68 18.23
N VAL A 539 30.64 15.45 17.37
CA VAL A 539 30.29 14.11 16.85
C VAL A 539 31.49 13.47 16.15
N PHE A 540 32.35 14.26 15.53
CA PHE A 540 33.48 13.75 14.76
C PHE A 540 34.78 13.63 15.58
N VAL A 541 34.80 14.16 16.80
CA VAL A 541 36.03 14.13 17.63
C VAL A 541 36.51 12.71 17.89
N GLU A 542 35.60 11.83 18.29
CA GLU A 542 35.94 10.44 18.59
C GLU A 542 36.27 9.65 17.30
N TYR A 543 35.55 9.89 16.21
CA TYR A 543 35.82 9.31 14.90
C TYR A 543 37.19 9.73 14.35
N ASN A 544 37.58 10.96 14.58
CA ASN A 544 38.81 11.55 14.07
C ASN A 544 40.06 11.20 14.93
N LYS A 545 39.86 10.58 16.10
CA LYS A 545 40.94 10.24 17.00
C LYS A 545 41.92 9.27 16.33
N GLY A 546 43.17 9.66 16.22
CA GLY A 546 44.24 8.86 15.60
C GLY A 546 44.29 8.87 14.07
N LYS A 547 43.44 9.65 13.40
CA LYS A 547 43.43 9.77 11.93
C LYS A 547 44.31 10.92 11.45
N LYS A 548 44.88 10.75 10.23
CA LYS A 548 45.63 11.81 9.56
C LYS A 548 44.67 12.93 9.13
N GLU A 549 45.18 14.16 8.92
CA GLU A 549 44.39 15.34 8.61
C GLU A 549 43.46 15.16 7.37
N ASN A 550 43.97 14.51 6.32
CA ASN A 550 43.21 14.20 5.10
C ASN A 550 42.11 13.13 5.27
N GLU A 551 42.18 12.34 6.33
CA GLU A 551 41.22 11.26 6.66
C GLU A 551 40.16 11.72 7.68
N LYS A 552 40.35 12.89 8.28
CA LYS A 552 39.39 13.42 9.27
C LYS A 552 38.07 13.76 8.63
N MET A 553 37.01 13.44 9.37
CA MET A 553 35.64 13.82 9.03
C MET A 553 35.38 15.26 9.50
N THR A 554 34.86 16.08 8.61
CA THR A 554 34.35 17.41 8.90
C THR A 554 32.86 17.46 8.59
N LEU A 555 32.14 18.46 9.11
CA LEU A 555 30.73 18.65 8.79
C LEU A 555 30.49 18.82 7.29
N ALA A 556 31.37 19.53 6.59
CA ALA A 556 31.28 19.70 5.13
C ALA A 556 31.41 18.36 4.40
N LYS A 557 32.46 17.59 4.72
CA LYS A 557 32.68 16.25 4.15
C LYS A 557 31.56 15.27 4.50
N TYR A 558 31.03 15.37 5.70
CA TYR A 558 29.87 14.57 6.12
C TYR A 558 28.61 14.92 5.30
N LYS A 559 28.29 16.22 5.14
CA LYS A 559 27.17 16.67 4.33
C LYS A 559 27.30 16.24 2.85
N GLU A 560 28.51 16.32 2.30
CA GLU A 560 28.81 15.85 0.95
C GLU A 560 28.57 14.34 0.83
N LEU A 561 29.08 13.53 1.77
CA LEU A 561 28.86 12.08 1.80
C LEU A 561 27.38 11.73 1.94
N VAL A 562 26.63 12.39 2.83
CA VAL A 562 25.20 12.16 3.01
C VAL A 562 24.42 12.52 1.76
N SER A 563 24.77 13.62 1.09
CA SER A 563 24.16 14.01 -0.17
C SER A 563 24.49 13.00 -1.29
N ALA A 564 25.74 12.54 -1.37
CA ALA A 564 26.14 11.52 -2.32
C ALA A 564 25.45 10.16 -2.07
N VAL A 565 25.26 9.76 -0.82
CA VAL A 565 24.56 8.53 -0.43
C VAL A 565 23.08 8.57 -0.79
N SER A 566 22.46 9.74 -0.84
CA SER A 566 21.09 9.89 -1.36
C SER A 566 20.95 9.48 -2.83
N TYR A 567 22.06 9.45 -3.58
CA TYR A 567 22.11 9.13 -5.00
C TYR A 567 22.97 7.89 -5.33
N THR A 568 23.88 7.48 -4.44
CA THR A 568 24.82 6.38 -4.70
C THR A 568 25.09 5.60 -3.41
N HIS A 569 25.30 4.27 -3.53
CA HIS A 569 25.68 3.38 -2.43
C HIS A 569 27.13 3.59 -1.99
N LEU A 570 27.40 4.65 -1.30
CA LEU A 570 28.61 4.73 -0.49
C LEU A 570 28.29 4.19 0.91
N THR A 571 28.89 3.07 1.28
CA THR A 571 28.89 2.57 2.66
C THR A 571 29.54 3.62 3.56
N LEU A 572 28.71 4.36 4.30
CA LEU A 572 29.23 5.17 5.39
C LEU A 572 29.88 4.25 6.44
N PRO A 573 31.00 4.66 7.04
CA PRO A 573 31.59 3.91 8.13
C PRO A 573 30.55 3.62 9.21
N THR A 574 30.48 2.39 9.67
CA THR A 574 29.52 1.85 10.66
C THR A 574 29.43 2.69 11.95
N ILE A 575 30.39 3.56 12.20
CA ILE A 575 30.50 4.45 13.37
C ILE A 575 29.46 5.59 13.37
N LEU A 576 28.86 5.90 12.22
CA LEU A 576 27.82 6.94 12.11
C LEU A 576 26.39 6.36 12.12
N ARG A 577 26.24 5.04 12.22
CA ARG A 577 24.99 4.36 12.55
C ARG A 577 24.78 4.43 14.08
N VAL A 578 24.34 5.56 14.57
CA VAL A 578 24.00 5.73 16.00
C VAL A 578 22.55 6.14 16.12
#